data_40eb32e5f2af316d654e117e6d967994
#
_entry.id   40eb32e5f2af316d654e117e6d967994
#
_cell.length_a   1.000
_cell.length_b   1.000
_cell.length_c   1.000
_cell.angle_alpha   90.00
_cell.angle_beta   90.00
_cell.angle_gamma   90.00
#
_symmetry.space_group_name_H-M   'P 1'
#
loop_
_entity.id
_entity.type
_entity.pdbx_description
1 polymer ?
#
loop_
_entity_poly.entity_id
_entity_poly.type
_entity_poly.pdbx_seq_one_letter_code
_entity_poly.pdbx_strand_id
1 'polypeptide(L)'
;MTDWLLILTTGLTLSSDNALQTMSSIDHYENFPVASWLCPAHLRPAVKAIYDFARTADDLADEGDTPAHHRLNDLSEFKHDLDQCYLGAGLPSQRWPDLFVALAQTIQHHHLPAKPLHDLLDAFEQDVVYTSAGQGYRNRQELLDYCSRSANPVGRLMLHLYDVKDDISLAQSDAICTALQLINLWQDRAQDLARGRDYLPTGHTLAQELAFARELMLQGAPLAPRVKGLAGWELRAVVQGGLCILDKLEAQQSRPRLGRQDFARIAWRCWRM
;
A
#
# COMPACT_ATOMS: atom_id res chain seq x y z
N MET A 1 -1.14 -6.49 10.09
CA MET A 1 -0.81 -5.20 9.55
C MET A 1 -1.66 -4.93 8.34
N THR A 2 -1.73 -3.73 7.94
CA THR A 2 -2.79 -3.10 7.19
C THR A 2 -2.73 -3.40 5.70
N ASP A 3 -3.82 -3.94 5.18
CA ASP A 3 -4.02 -4.31 3.76
C ASP A 3 -4.09 -3.10 2.79
N TRP A 4 -3.24 -2.06 2.97
CA TRP A 4 -3.26 -0.88 2.09
C TRP A 4 -2.73 -1.18 0.68
N LEU A 5 -1.87 -2.18 0.53
CA LEU A 5 -1.54 -2.78 -0.76
C LEU A 5 -2.81 -3.32 -1.47
N LEU A 6 -3.83 -3.65 -0.71
CA LEU A 6 -5.14 -4.13 -1.13
C LEU A 6 -6.00 -3.08 -1.86
N ILE A 7 -5.86 -1.79 -1.57
CA ILE A 7 -6.71 -0.74 -2.17
C ILE A 7 -6.23 -0.37 -3.58
N LEU A 8 -4.95 -0.55 -3.89
CA LEU A 8 -4.40 -0.25 -5.22
C LEU A 8 -4.77 -1.27 -6.29
N THR A 9 -5.44 -2.34 -5.95
CA THR A 9 -5.65 -3.50 -6.82
C THR A 9 -7.11 -3.98 -7.02
N THR A 10 -8.25 -3.29 -6.65
CA THR A 10 -9.61 -3.76 -6.95
C THR A 10 -10.05 -3.50 -8.39
N GLY A 11 -9.87 -4.45 -9.26
CA GLY A 11 -10.49 -4.50 -10.58
C GLY A 11 -11.73 -5.39 -10.59
N LEU A 12 -12.75 -4.97 -11.34
CA LEU A 12 -14.00 -5.67 -11.60
C LEU A 12 -13.76 -7.11 -12.09
N THR A 13 -14.00 -8.11 -11.28
CA THR A 13 -14.17 -9.47 -11.77
C THR A 13 -15.63 -9.67 -12.19
N LEU A 14 -15.88 -9.54 -13.49
CA LEU A 14 -17.05 -10.18 -14.12
C LEU A 14 -16.75 -11.69 -14.20
N SER A 15 -17.53 -12.45 -13.47
CA SER A 15 -17.53 -13.92 -13.51
C SER A 15 -17.74 -14.42 -14.94
N SER A 16 -16.75 -15.09 -15.50
CA SER A 16 -16.96 -16.11 -16.53
C SER A 16 -16.16 -17.33 -16.11
N ASP A 17 -16.88 -18.34 -15.63
CA ASP A 17 -16.35 -19.69 -15.40
C ASP A 17 -15.74 -20.26 -16.69
N ASN A 18 -14.53 -20.77 -16.60
CA ASN A 18 -13.76 -21.61 -17.54
C ASN A 18 -12.53 -20.98 -18.20
N ALA A 19 -11.53 -20.54 -17.40
CA ALA A 19 -10.13 -20.47 -17.91
C ALA A 19 -9.10 -20.26 -16.76
N LEU A 20 -9.23 -20.95 -15.62
CA LEU A 20 -8.29 -20.84 -14.50
C LEU A 20 -7.92 -22.20 -13.92
N GLN A 21 -7.23 -22.99 -14.70
CA GLN A 21 -6.39 -24.07 -14.17
C GLN A 21 -4.99 -23.86 -14.69
N THR A 22 -4.20 -23.09 -13.97
CA THR A 22 -2.74 -23.13 -13.79
C THR A 22 -2.24 -21.75 -13.29
N MET A 23 -2.63 -21.36 -12.08
CA MET A 23 -1.85 -20.40 -11.29
C MET A 23 -1.89 -20.88 -9.84
N SER A 24 -0.74 -21.27 -9.32
CA SER A 24 -0.54 -21.75 -7.96
C SER A 24 -1.04 -20.75 -6.92
N SER A 25 -1.87 -21.27 -6.04
CA SER A 25 -2.25 -20.81 -4.69
C SER A 25 -1.51 -19.59 -4.16
N ILE A 26 -2.11 -18.42 -4.30
CA ILE A 26 -2.02 -17.32 -3.37
C ILE A 26 -3.47 -17.04 -2.95
N ASP A 27 -3.95 -17.83 -1.98
CA ASP A 27 -5.24 -17.65 -1.30
C ASP A 27 -5.08 -16.59 -0.20
N HIS A 28 -4.73 -15.37 -0.55
CA HIS A 28 -4.95 -14.23 0.31
C HIS A 28 -6.06 -13.39 -0.32
N TYR A 29 -7.10 -13.16 0.46
CA TYR A 29 -8.34 -12.47 0.12
C TYR A 29 -8.06 -10.99 -0.19
N GLU A 30 -7.45 -10.75 -1.34
CA GLU A 30 -7.12 -9.41 -1.82
C GLU A 30 -8.32 -8.79 -2.54
N ASN A 31 -8.69 -7.59 -2.14
CA ASN A 31 -9.80 -6.87 -2.77
C ASN A 31 -9.46 -6.39 -4.20
N PHE A 32 -8.16 -6.49 -4.63
CA PHE A 32 -7.68 -6.04 -5.94
C PHE A 32 -6.57 -6.96 -6.48
N PRO A 33 -6.58 -7.39 -7.75
CA PRO A 33 -5.49 -8.18 -8.29
C PRO A 33 -4.23 -7.32 -8.39
N VAL A 34 -3.15 -7.81 -7.80
CA VAL A 34 -1.80 -7.24 -7.96
C VAL A 34 -1.49 -7.16 -9.45
N ALA A 35 -1.04 -6.00 -9.92
CA ALA A 35 -0.89 -5.72 -11.34
C ALA A 35 -2.20 -5.93 -12.12
N SER A 36 -3.22 -5.15 -11.74
CA SER A 36 -4.51 -5.05 -12.43
C SER A 36 -4.33 -5.16 -13.95
N TRP A 37 -5.30 -5.75 -14.65
CA TRP A 37 -5.31 -5.76 -16.12
C TRP A 37 -5.32 -4.33 -16.72
N LEU A 38 -5.62 -3.31 -15.92
CA LEU A 38 -5.46 -1.89 -16.27
C LEU A 38 -3.98 -1.44 -16.26
N CYS A 39 -3.10 -2.15 -15.52
CA CYS A 39 -1.66 -1.92 -15.58
C CYS A 39 -1.10 -2.35 -16.94
N PRO A 40 -0.31 -1.51 -17.65
CA PRO A 40 0.34 -1.87 -18.88
C PRO A 40 1.13 -3.17 -18.77
N ALA A 41 0.96 -4.08 -19.74
CA ALA A 41 1.52 -5.43 -19.66
C ALA A 41 3.05 -5.44 -19.41
N HIS A 42 3.77 -4.46 -19.98
CA HIS A 42 5.24 -4.34 -19.82
C HIS A 42 5.66 -3.88 -18.41
N LEU A 43 4.78 -3.26 -17.63
CA LEU A 43 5.07 -2.83 -16.24
C LEU A 43 4.64 -3.87 -15.20
N ARG A 44 3.79 -4.83 -15.55
CA ARG A 44 3.27 -5.82 -14.59
C ARG A 44 4.36 -6.60 -13.86
N PRO A 45 5.46 -7.05 -14.50
CA PRO A 45 6.54 -7.72 -13.77
C PRO A 45 7.20 -6.81 -12.72
N ALA A 46 7.40 -5.53 -13.04
CA ALA A 46 7.98 -4.56 -12.11
C ALA A 46 7.05 -4.27 -10.93
N VAL A 47 5.76 -4.06 -11.21
CA VAL A 47 4.74 -3.88 -10.16
C VAL A 47 4.67 -5.09 -9.23
N LYS A 48 4.70 -6.32 -9.81
CA LYS A 48 4.72 -7.55 -9.03
C LYS A 48 5.96 -7.65 -8.14
N ALA A 49 7.15 -7.34 -8.65
CA ALA A 49 8.39 -7.41 -7.87
C ALA A 49 8.39 -6.43 -6.69
N ILE A 50 7.88 -5.20 -6.90
CA ILE A 50 7.70 -4.20 -5.82
C ILE A 50 6.68 -4.69 -4.80
N TYR A 51 5.58 -5.28 -5.25
CA TYR A 51 4.55 -5.82 -4.37
C TYR A 51 5.10 -6.98 -3.53
N ASP A 52 5.72 -7.98 -4.16
CA ASP A 52 6.28 -9.14 -3.48
C ASP A 52 7.30 -8.71 -2.41
N PHE A 53 8.13 -7.71 -2.72
CA PHE A 53 9.06 -7.11 -1.76
C PHE A 53 8.33 -6.49 -0.57
N ALA A 54 7.38 -5.60 -0.81
CA ALA A 54 6.67 -4.91 0.26
C ALA A 54 5.84 -5.88 1.10
N ARG A 55 5.17 -6.86 0.46
CA ARG A 55 4.36 -7.88 1.15
C ARG A 55 5.22 -8.81 2.01
N THR A 56 6.35 -9.28 1.50
CA THR A 56 7.25 -10.14 2.28
C THR A 56 7.81 -9.40 3.49
N ALA A 57 8.21 -8.13 3.34
CA ALA A 57 8.67 -7.32 4.45
C ALA A 57 7.58 -7.08 5.51
N ASP A 58 6.32 -6.87 5.06
CA ASP A 58 5.15 -6.77 5.91
C ASP A 58 4.91 -8.04 6.71
N ASP A 59 4.95 -9.20 6.07
CA ASP A 59 4.78 -10.50 6.70
C ASP A 59 5.89 -10.78 7.74
N LEU A 60 7.14 -10.40 7.46
CA LEU A 60 8.24 -10.49 8.43
C LEU A 60 8.00 -9.63 9.67
N ALA A 61 7.39 -8.46 9.51
CA ALA A 61 7.05 -7.57 10.61
C ALA A 61 5.86 -8.04 11.45
N ASP A 62 4.88 -8.72 10.87
CA ASP A 62 3.54 -8.89 11.46
C ASP A 62 3.08 -10.33 11.66
N GLU A 63 3.49 -11.29 10.83
CA GLU A 63 2.93 -12.64 10.86
C GLU A 63 3.58 -13.57 11.91
N GLY A 64 2.75 -14.45 12.49
CA GLY A 64 3.17 -15.47 13.46
C GLY A 64 3.47 -14.94 14.87
N ASP A 65 3.91 -15.83 15.76
CA ASP A 65 4.20 -15.54 17.18
C ASP A 65 5.69 -15.26 17.44
N THR A 66 6.41 -14.80 16.41
CA THR A 66 7.87 -14.56 16.49
C THR A 66 8.16 -13.35 17.38
N PRO A 67 9.11 -13.45 18.34
CA PRO A 67 9.53 -12.33 19.18
C PRO A 67 10.05 -11.14 18.38
N ALA A 68 9.80 -9.90 18.87
CA ALA A 68 10.16 -8.66 18.17
C ALA A 68 11.64 -8.60 17.72
N HIS A 69 12.59 -9.07 18.56
CA HIS A 69 14.00 -9.04 18.20
C HIS A 69 14.35 -9.96 17.02
N HIS A 70 13.65 -11.09 16.85
CA HIS A 70 13.84 -11.94 15.67
C HIS A 70 13.26 -11.28 14.41
N ARG A 71 12.10 -10.64 14.52
CA ARG A 71 11.51 -9.86 13.40
C ARG A 71 12.42 -8.74 12.93
N LEU A 72 13.02 -8.01 13.88
CA LEU A 72 13.99 -6.95 13.57
C LEU A 72 15.25 -7.50 12.90
N ASN A 73 15.74 -8.66 13.34
CA ASN A 73 16.87 -9.33 12.70
C ASN A 73 16.52 -9.76 11.25
N ASP A 74 15.32 -10.33 11.04
CA ASP A 74 14.86 -10.74 9.73
C ASP A 74 14.71 -9.53 8.79
N LEU A 75 14.14 -8.41 9.25
CA LEU A 75 14.06 -7.17 8.51
C LEU A 75 15.44 -6.58 8.21
N SER A 76 16.40 -6.68 9.14
CA SER A 76 17.78 -6.23 8.93
C SER A 76 18.50 -7.06 7.85
N GLU A 77 18.30 -8.38 7.83
CA GLU A 77 18.80 -9.27 6.77
C GLU A 77 18.16 -8.91 5.42
N PHE A 78 16.85 -8.71 5.41
CA PHE A 78 16.09 -8.33 4.21
C PHE A 78 16.55 -6.98 3.64
N LYS A 79 16.85 -6.01 4.51
CA LYS A 79 17.40 -4.70 4.16
C LYS A 79 18.82 -4.82 3.59
N HIS A 80 19.65 -5.69 4.15
CA HIS A 80 20.96 -5.99 3.60
C HIS A 80 20.86 -6.55 2.18
N ASP A 81 19.94 -7.50 1.94
CA ASP A 81 19.72 -8.09 0.62
C ASP A 81 19.24 -7.03 -0.41
N LEU A 82 18.42 -6.06 0.02
CA LEU A 82 18.04 -4.90 -0.80
C LEU A 82 19.28 -4.07 -1.19
N ASP A 83 20.19 -3.81 -0.24
CA ASP A 83 21.44 -3.07 -0.52
C ASP A 83 22.29 -3.79 -1.58
N GLN A 84 22.37 -5.12 -1.52
CA GLN A 84 23.10 -5.93 -2.52
C GLN A 84 22.53 -5.78 -3.93
N CYS A 85 21.21 -5.59 -4.07
CA CYS A 85 20.57 -5.33 -5.37
C CYS A 85 21.08 -4.04 -6.02
N TYR A 86 21.32 -3.00 -5.23
CA TYR A 86 21.84 -1.71 -5.71
C TYR A 86 23.34 -1.73 -5.97
N LEU A 87 24.09 -2.50 -5.18
CA LEU A 87 25.55 -2.66 -5.37
C LEU A 87 25.91 -3.53 -6.57
N GLY A 88 24.99 -4.35 -7.08
CA GLY A 88 25.25 -5.25 -8.20
C GLY A 88 26.22 -6.39 -7.86
N ALA A 89 26.36 -6.75 -6.59
CA ALA A 89 27.34 -7.69 -6.08
C ALA A 89 26.77 -9.13 -5.96
N GLY A 90 26.66 -9.85 -7.08
CA GLY A 90 26.39 -11.30 -7.06
C GLY A 90 24.93 -11.69 -6.83
N LEU A 91 24.69 -12.83 -6.15
CA LEU A 91 23.35 -13.27 -5.78
C LEU A 91 22.84 -12.40 -4.62
N PRO A 92 21.72 -11.70 -4.82
CA PRO A 92 21.27 -10.68 -3.86
C PRO A 92 20.75 -11.27 -2.54
N SER A 93 20.36 -12.54 -2.49
CA SER A 93 19.82 -13.19 -1.29
C SER A 93 19.98 -14.71 -1.34
N GLN A 94 20.22 -15.31 -0.17
CA GLN A 94 20.16 -16.76 0.01
C GLN A 94 18.79 -17.22 0.54
N ARG A 95 18.12 -16.38 1.32
CA ARG A 95 16.84 -16.70 1.97
C ARG A 95 15.64 -16.43 1.07
N TRP A 96 15.71 -15.38 0.24
CA TRP A 96 14.64 -14.97 -0.68
C TRP A 96 15.16 -14.80 -2.12
N PRO A 97 15.78 -15.84 -2.73
CA PRO A 97 16.51 -15.69 -3.98
C PRO A 97 15.62 -15.22 -5.14
N ASP A 98 14.45 -15.81 -5.33
CA ASP A 98 13.56 -15.47 -6.44
C ASP A 98 13.03 -14.04 -6.34
N LEU A 99 12.68 -13.59 -5.13
CA LEU A 99 12.21 -12.24 -4.87
C LEU A 99 13.29 -11.21 -5.22
N PHE A 100 14.49 -11.37 -4.69
CA PHE A 100 15.56 -10.38 -4.89
C PHE A 100 16.17 -10.42 -6.28
N VAL A 101 16.15 -11.57 -6.98
CA VAL A 101 16.50 -11.62 -8.40
C VAL A 101 15.52 -10.81 -9.24
N ALA A 102 14.21 -10.97 -9.02
CA ALA A 102 13.18 -10.20 -9.71
C ALA A 102 13.25 -8.69 -9.39
N LEU A 103 13.46 -8.36 -8.12
CA LEU A 103 13.62 -6.98 -7.68
C LEU A 103 14.87 -6.32 -8.26
N ALA A 104 16.03 -7.00 -8.24
CA ALA A 104 17.28 -6.49 -8.82
C ALA A 104 17.15 -6.21 -10.32
N GLN A 105 16.50 -7.11 -11.07
CA GLN A 105 16.20 -6.90 -12.48
C GLN A 105 15.31 -5.67 -12.68
N THR A 106 14.30 -5.50 -11.83
CA THR A 106 13.38 -4.37 -11.86
C THR A 106 14.11 -3.05 -11.55
N ILE A 107 14.95 -3.03 -10.51
CA ILE A 107 15.79 -1.89 -10.14
C ILE A 107 16.68 -1.47 -11.30
N GLN A 108 17.38 -2.42 -11.93
CA GLN A 108 18.29 -2.14 -13.04
C GLN A 108 17.53 -1.67 -14.29
N HIS A 109 16.44 -2.34 -14.66
CA HIS A 109 15.70 -2.03 -15.88
C HIS A 109 14.98 -0.68 -15.82
N HIS A 110 14.38 -0.38 -14.68
CA HIS A 110 13.57 0.82 -14.48
C HIS A 110 14.30 1.93 -13.72
N HIS A 111 15.56 1.71 -13.29
CA HIS A 111 16.34 2.67 -12.47
C HIS A 111 15.56 3.09 -11.21
N LEU A 112 14.98 2.12 -10.50
CA LEU A 112 14.17 2.41 -9.32
C LEU A 112 15.02 3.12 -8.25
N PRO A 113 14.50 4.20 -7.63
CA PRO A 113 15.17 4.86 -6.53
C PRO A 113 15.19 3.97 -5.28
N ALA A 114 16.33 3.95 -4.56
CA ALA A 114 16.50 3.11 -3.37
C ALA A 114 15.64 3.61 -2.19
N LYS A 115 15.56 4.95 -2.02
CA LYS A 115 14.92 5.55 -0.86
C LYS A 115 13.50 5.05 -0.57
N PRO A 116 12.57 4.95 -1.53
CA PRO A 116 11.22 4.46 -1.25
C PRO A 116 11.18 3.02 -0.71
N LEU A 117 12.06 2.13 -1.18
CA LEU A 117 12.13 0.76 -0.70
C LEU A 117 12.71 0.68 0.72
N HIS A 118 13.71 1.49 1.04
CA HIS A 118 14.23 1.62 2.41
C HIS A 118 13.21 2.25 3.36
N ASP A 119 12.48 3.29 2.93
CA ASP A 119 11.45 3.93 3.75
C ASP A 119 10.37 2.93 4.20
N LEU A 120 9.98 1.98 3.32
CA LEU A 120 9.06 0.90 3.69
C LEU A 120 9.62 0.03 4.80
N LEU A 121 10.89 -0.40 4.68
CA LEU A 121 11.53 -1.23 5.71
C LEU A 121 11.64 -0.50 7.05
N ASP A 122 12.02 0.78 7.02
CA ASP A 122 12.09 1.63 8.22
C ASP A 122 10.70 1.76 8.91
N ALA A 123 9.62 1.83 8.14
CA ALA A 123 8.27 1.84 8.68
C ALA A 123 7.89 0.50 9.32
N PHE A 124 8.24 -0.63 8.71
CA PHE A 124 7.97 -1.96 9.25
C PHE A 124 8.80 -2.24 10.52
N GLU A 125 10.06 -1.81 10.56
CA GLU A 125 10.89 -1.85 11.79
C GLU A 125 10.22 -1.03 12.90
N GLN A 126 9.70 0.18 12.60
CA GLN A 126 8.97 1.00 13.57
C GLN A 126 7.73 0.28 14.10
N ASP A 127 6.94 -0.39 13.23
CA ASP A 127 5.75 -1.12 13.67
C ASP A 127 6.08 -2.25 14.64
N VAL A 128 7.16 -2.99 14.40
CA VAL A 128 7.65 -4.03 15.34
C VAL A 128 8.00 -3.42 16.68
N VAL A 129 8.76 -2.30 16.69
CA VAL A 129 9.18 -1.61 17.91
C VAL A 129 7.98 -1.06 18.68
N TYR A 130 7.08 -0.34 18.00
CA TYR A 130 5.92 0.28 18.65
C TYR A 130 4.96 -0.76 19.21
N THR A 131 4.70 -1.83 18.44
CA THR A 131 3.83 -2.93 18.90
C THR A 131 4.41 -3.61 20.13
N SER A 132 5.71 -3.92 20.11
CA SER A 132 6.37 -4.61 21.25
C SER A 132 6.42 -3.75 22.51
N ALA A 133 6.47 -2.43 22.37
CA ALA A 133 6.47 -1.46 23.46
C ALA A 133 5.06 -1.06 23.91
N GLY A 134 3.99 -1.48 23.22
CA GLY A 134 2.64 -0.98 23.44
C GLY A 134 2.51 0.53 23.22
N GLN A 135 3.31 1.07 22.29
CA GLN A 135 3.39 2.50 22.04
C GLN A 135 2.40 2.91 20.96
N GLY A 136 1.58 3.94 21.24
CA GLY A 136 0.73 4.63 20.26
C GLY A 136 1.36 5.93 19.74
N TYR A 137 0.64 6.66 18.90
CA TYR A 137 1.07 7.92 18.29
C TYR A 137 0.67 9.10 19.18
N ARG A 138 1.65 9.98 19.50
CA ARG A 138 1.46 11.14 20.38
C ARG A 138 0.64 12.25 19.73
N ASN A 139 0.74 12.39 18.43
CA ASN A 139 0.07 13.42 17.64
C ASN A 139 -0.05 12.99 16.17
N ARG A 140 -0.86 13.74 15.39
CA ARG A 140 -1.07 13.49 13.96
C ARG A 140 0.23 13.60 13.16
N GLN A 141 1.13 14.52 13.50
CA GLN A 141 2.38 14.68 12.74
C GLN A 141 3.26 13.42 12.81
N GLU A 142 3.33 12.77 13.96
CA GLU A 142 4.05 11.50 14.13
C GLU A 142 3.41 10.37 13.30
N LEU A 143 2.07 10.31 13.26
CA LEU A 143 1.35 9.37 12.40
C LEU A 143 1.58 9.67 10.90
N LEU A 144 1.59 10.94 10.51
CA LEU A 144 1.88 11.33 9.12
C LEU A 144 3.33 11.03 8.71
N ASP A 145 4.29 11.18 9.63
CA ASP A 145 5.67 10.76 9.40
C ASP A 145 5.74 9.24 9.14
N TYR A 146 5.03 8.44 9.92
CA TYR A 146 4.88 7.01 9.64
C TYR A 146 4.24 6.75 8.27
N CYS A 147 3.12 7.39 7.93
CA CYS A 147 2.46 7.23 6.63
C CYS A 147 3.38 7.62 5.47
N SER A 148 4.25 8.63 5.66
CA SER A 148 5.20 9.06 4.64
C SER A 148 6.22 7.99 4.27
N ARG A 149 6.48 7.03 5.16
CA ARG A 149 7.40 5.89 4.96
C ARG A 149 6.68 4.58 4.69
N SER A 150 5.48 4.38 5.22
CA SER A 150 4.73 3.13 5.05
C SER A 150 3.84 3.09 3.80
N ALA A 151 3.38 4.22 3.29
CA ALA A 151 2.41 4.30 2.19
C ALA A 151 2.90 5.11 0.98
N ASN A 152 3.41 6.33 1.18
CA ASN A 152 3.83 7.21 0.10
C ASN A 152 4.88 6.61 -0.84
N PRO A 153 5.83 5.78 -0.36
CA PRO A 153 6.82 5.15 -1.21
C PRO A 153 6.23 4.34 -2.36
N VAL A 154 5.11 3.64 -2.12
CA VAL A 154 4.46 2.84 -3.16
C VAL A 154 3.91 3.72 -4.28
N GLY A 155 3.20 4.80 -3.94
CA GLY A 155 2.72 5.76 -4.93
C GLY A 155 3.87 6.37 -5.74
N ARG A 156 4.97 6.72 -5.08
CA ARG A 156 6.17 7.26 -5.73
C ARG A 156 6.84 6.26 -6.67
N LEU A 157 6.94 4.98 -6.29
CA LEU A 157 7.45 3.91 -7.15
C LEU A 157 6.54 3.69 -8.36
N MET A 158 5.23 3.71 -8.17
CA MET A 158 4.26 3.62 -9.27
C MET A 158 4.38 4.80 -10.23
N LEU A 159 4.43 6.04 -9.75
CA LEU A 159 4.63 7.22 -10.58
C LEU A 159 5.96 7.17 -11.33
N HIS A 160 7.03 6.66 -10.70
CA HIS A 160 8.32 6.46 -11.35
C HIS A 160 8.21 5.49 -12.54
N LEU A 161 7.52 4.35 -12.38
CA LEU A 161 7.27 3.40 -13.46
C LEU A 161 6.45 3.99 -14.61
N TYR A 162 5.57 4.94 -14.32
CA TYR A 162 4.76 5.67 -15.32
C TYR A 162 5.46 6.94 -15.86
N ASP A 163 6.73 7.17 -15.50
CA ASP A 163 7.52 8.35 -15.89
C ASP A 163 6.88 9.69 -15.50
N VAL A 164 6.17 9.72 -14.38
CA VAL A 164 5.58 10.92 -13.78
C VAL A 164 6.48 11.40 -12.64
N LYS A 165 7.09 12.60 -12.80
CA LYS A 165 8.18 13.07 -11.93
C LYS A 165 7.99 14.50 -11.39
N ASP A 166 6.91 15.16 -11.80
CA ASP A 166 6.67 16.54 -11.36
C ASP A 166 6.20 16.60 -9.90
N ASP A 167 6.63 17.64 -9.19
CA ASP A 167 6.41 17.82 -7.75
C ASP A 167 4.92 17.85 -7.39
N ILE A 168 4.06 18.38 -8.26
CA ILE A 168 2.62 18.45 -8.02
C ILE A 168 2.04 17.04 -8.03
N SER A 169 2.40 16.21 -9.02
CA SER A 169 1.94 14.83 -9.12
C SER A 169 2.47 13.99 -7.96
N LEU A 170 3.73 14.19 -7.54
CA LEU A 170 4.30 13.52 -6.38
C LEU A 170 3.55 13.89 -5.09
N ALA A 171 3.28 15.18 -4.85
CA ALA A 171 2.54 15.64 -3.68
C ALA A 171 1.10 15.12 -3.66
N GLN A 172 0.43 15.07 -4.82
CA GLN A 172 -0.91 14.51 -4.95
C GLN A 172 -0.93 13.00 -4.70
N SER A 173 0.07 12.27 -5.17
CA SER A 173 0.23 10.84 -4.88
C SER A 173 0.43 10.59 -3.40
N ASP A 174 1.30 11.36 -2.75
CA ASP A 174 1.54 11.27 -1.32
C ASP A 174 0.24 11.51 -0.52
N ALA A 175 -0.56 12.49 -0.93
CA ALA A 175 -1.85 12.76 -0.29
C ALA A 175 -2.84 11.58 -0.45
N ILE A 176 -2.93 10.96 -1.63
CA ILE A 176 -3.75 9.76 -1.84
C ILE A 176 -3.25 8.60 -0.99
N CYS A 177 -1.94 8.30 -1.03
CA CYS A 177 -1.37 7.17 -0.30
C CYS A 177 -1.52 7.34 1.21
N THR A 178 -1.26 8.54 1.75
CA THR A 178 -1.50 8.84 3.16
C THR A 178 -2.99 8.68 3.51
N ALA A 179 -3.92 9.19 2.69
CA ALA A 179 -5.35 9.03 2.92
C ALA A 179 -5.76 7.56 2.95
N LEU A 180 -5.27 6.74 2.02
CA LEU A 180 -5.54 5.31 1.96
C LEU A 180 -5.02 4.58 3.20
N GLN A 181 -3.82 4.91 3.65
CA GLN A 181 -3.24 4.35 4.87
C GLN A 181 -4.10 4.70 6.08
N LEU A 182 -4.48 5.97 6.25
CA LEU A 182 -5.37 6.39 7.33
C LEU A 182 -6.72 5.66 7.27
N ILE A 183 -7.32 5.52 6.08
CA ILE A 183 -8.59 4.81 5.90
C ILE A 183 -8.47 3.36 6.41
N ASN A 184 -7.37 2.66 6.07
CA ASN A 184 -7.14 1.29 6.52
C ASN A 184 -6.97 1.20 8.04
N LEU A 185 -6.17 2.10 8.63
CA LEU A 185 -5.99 2.17 10.08
C LEU A 185 -7.33 2.37 10.81
N TRP A 186 -8.22 3.18 10.26
CA TRP A 186 -9.54 3.41 10.85
C TRP A 186 -10.52 2.26 10.57
N GLN A 187 -10.39 1.60 9.44
CA GLN A 187 -11.18 0.42 9.07
C GLN A 187 -10.87 -0.78 9.96
N ASP A 188 -9.59 -1.00 10.27
CA ASP A 188 -9.12 -2.14 11.03
C ASP A 188 -8.88 -1.83 12.53
N ARG A 189 -9.19 -0.63 12.99
CA ARG A 189 -8.92 -0.15 14.35
C ARG A 189 -9.32 -1.12 15.45
N ALA A 190 -10.48 -1.77 15.35
CA ALA A 190 -10.94 -2.72 16.36
C ALA A 190 -10.03 -3.97 16.45
N GLN A 191 -9.47 -4.42 15.32
CA GLN A 191 -8.55 -5.55 15.28
C GLN A 191 -7.16 -5.14 15.78
N ASP A 192 -6.69 -3.94 15.41
CA ASP A 192 -5.41 -3.42 15.84
C ASP A 192 -5.39 -3.18 17.36
N LEU A 193 -6.45 -2.65 17.92
CA LEU A 193 -6.61 -2.52 19.39
C LEU A 193 -6.56 -3.88 20.10
N ALA A 194 -7.17 -4.92 19.54
CA ALA A 194 -7.10 -6.27 20.09
C ALA A 194 -5.68 -6.86 20.05
N ARG A 195 -4.81 -6.36 19.16
CA ARG A 195 -3.39 -6.71 19.04
C ARG A 195 -2.46 -5.77 19.82
N GLY A 196 -3.02 -4.84 20.60
CA GLY A 196 -2.26 -3.85 21.37
C GLY A 196 -1.73 -2.67 20.56
N ARG A 197 -2.30 -2.40 19.39
CA ARG A 197 -1.93 -1.29 18.49
C ARG A 197 -3.00 -0.23 18.51
N ASP A 198 -2.66 1.03 18.82
CA ASP A 198 -3.56 2.17 18.67
C ASP A 198 -2.90 3.24 17.81
N TYR A 199 -3.40 3.40 16.61
CA TYR A 199 -2.92 4.41 15.65
C TYR A 199 -3.61 5.77 15.83
N LEU A 200 -4.66 5.85 16.67
CA LEU A 200 -5.37 7.12 16.89
C LEU A 200 -4.48 8.08 17.70
N PRO A 201 -4.13 9.25 17.14
CA PRO A 201 -3.28 10.20 17.83
C PRO A 201 -3.91 10.68 19.14
N THR A 202 -3.09 10.84 20.18
CA THR A 202 -3.56 11.28 21.50
C THR A 202 -4.34 12.60 21.40
N GLY A 203 -5.51 12.63 22.00
CA GLY A 203 -6.39 13.81 22.02
C GLY A 203 -7.20 14.04 20.74
N HIS A 204 -7.09 13.17 19.75
CA HIS A 204 -7.91 13.23 18.54
C HIS A 204 -9.10 12.27 18.60
N THR A 205 -10.17 12.62 17.92
CA THR A 205 -11.33 11.74 17.73
C THR A 205 -11.28 11.07 16.37
N LEU A 206 -11.86 9.88 16.25
CA LEU A 206 -11.96 9.17 14.97
C LEU A 206 -12.66 10.03 13.91
N ALA A 207 -13.70 10.79 14.27
CA ALA A 207 -14.40 11.67 13.33
C ALA A 207 -13.48 12.77 12.75
N GLN A 208 -12.57 13.33 13.57
CA GLN A 208 -11.58 14.30 13.09
C GLN A 208 -10.58 13.67 12.13
N GLU A 209 -10.16 12.44 12.40
CA GLU A 209 -9.21 11.73 11.55
C GLU A 209 -9.86 11.24 10.23
N LEU A 210 -11.12 10.84 10.24
CA LEU A 210 -11.88 10.53 9.02
C LEU A 210 -12.05 11.77 8.14
N ALA A 211 -12.41 12.91 8.72
CA ALA A 211 -12.50 14.17 7.98
C ALA A 211 -11.15 14.57 7.37
N PHE A 212 -10.06 14.42 8.12
CA PHE A 212 -8.71 14.69 7.63
C PHE A 212 -8.29 13.76 6.49
N ALA A 213 -8.56 12.45 6.61
CA ALA A 213 -8.29 11.50 5.52
C ALA A 213 -9.08 11.85 4.24
N ARG A 214 -10.32 12.34 4.40
CA ARG A 214 -11.14 12.82 3.28
C ARG A 214 -10.53 14.05 2.61
N GLU A 215 -10.05 15.02 3.37
CA GLU A 215 -9.37 16.21 2.85
C GLU A 215 -8.13 15.82 2.02
N LEU A 216 -7.28 14.94 2.55
CA LEU A 216 -6.11 14.42 1.84
C LEU A 216 -6.50 13.71 0.54
N MET A 217 -7.51 12.85 0.57
CA MET A 217 -8.00 12.15 -0.62
C MET A 217 -8.46 13.14 -1.70
N LEU A 218 -9.18 14.20 -1.32
CA LEU A 218 -9.64 15.24 -2.24
C LEU A 218 -8.49 16.12 -2.76
N GLN A 219 -7.47 16.39 -1.94
CA GLN A 219 -6.25 17.10 -2.37
C GLN A 219 -5.46 16.29 -3.41
N GLY A 220 -5.41 14.97 -3.25
CA GLY A 220 -4.74 14.08 -4.17
C GLY A 220 -5.54 13.76 -5.44
N ALA A 221 -6.87 13.83 -5.39
CA ALA A 221 -7.77 13.43 -6.48
C ALA A 221 -7.43 14.05 -7.87
N PRO A 222 -6.94 15.31 -7.99
CA PRO A 222 -6.54 15.88 -9.28
C PRO A 222 -5.40 15.14 -9.98
N LEU A 223 -4.68 14.24 -9.33
CA LEU A 223 -3.70 13.38 -9.98
C LEU A 223 -4.33 12.45 -11.01
N ALA A 224 -5.52 11.93 -10.73
CA ALA A 224 -6.15 10.90 -11.56
C ALA A 224 -6.38 11.30 -13.03
N PRO A 225 -6.85 12.49 -13.37
CA PRO A 225 -6.93 12.94 -14.77
C PRO A 225 -5.57 13.33 -15.37
N ARG A 226 -4.51 13.55 -14.57
CA ARG A 226 -3.16 13.88 -15.05
C ARG A 226 -2.41 12.64 -15.53
N VAL A 227 -2.65 11.49 -14.90
CA VAL A 227 -2.07 10.21 -15.32
C VAL A 227 -2.82 9.68 -16.56
N LYS A 228 -2.09 9.48 -17.66
CA LYS A 228 -2.67 9.08 -18.94
C LYS A 228 -3.02 7.59 -18.99
N GLY A 229 -3.94 7.24 -19.89
CA GLY A 229 -4.30 5.87 -20.21
C GLY A 229 -5.07 5.15 -19.10
N LEU A 230 -4.94 3.83 -19.06
CA LEU A 230 -5.68 2.97 -18.12
C LEU A 230 -5.28 3.21 -16.66
N ALA A 231 -4.02 3.58 -16.40
CA ALA A 231 -3.54 3.92 -15.06
C ALA A 231 -4.30 5.10 -14.44
N GLY A 232 -4.67 6.12 -15.24
CA GLY A 232 -5.51 7.22 -14.77
C GLY A 232 -6.93 6.77 -14.40
N TRP A 233 -7.49 5.78 -15.10
CA TRP A 233 -8.77 5.16 -14.74
C TRP A 233 -8.69 4.34 -13.46
N GLU A 234 -7.61 3.58 -13.29
CA GLU A 234 -7.34 2.84 -12.06
C GLU A 234 -7.25 3.79 -10.86
N LEU A 235 -6.50 4.89 -11.01
CA LEU A 235 -6.36 5.89 -9.95
C LEU A 235 -7.69 6.58 -9.60
N ARG A 236 -8.57 6.83 -10.59
CA ARG A 236 -9.95 7.31 -10.31
C ARG A 236 -10.73 6.29 -9.46
N ALA A 237 -10.63 5.01 -9.81
CA ALA A 237 -11.29 3.95 -9.04
C ALA A 237 -10.77 3.87 -7.60
N VAL A 238 -9.45 4.01 -7.41
CA VAL A 238 -8.80 4.06 -6.09
C VAL A 238 -9.34 5.24 -5.27
N VAL A 239 -9.33 6.45 -5.81
CA VAL A 239 -9.84 7.65 -5.13
C VAL A 239 -11.33 7.50 -4.77
N GLN A 240 -12.16 7.06 -5.73
CA GLN A 240 -13.60 6.90 -5.47
C GLN A 240 -13.90 5.74 -4.52
N GLY A 241 -13.10 4.68 -4.54
CA GLY A 241 -13.17 3.57 -3.59
C GLY A 241 -12.85 4.01 -2.17
N GLY A 242 -11.75 4.74 -1.98
CA GLY A 242 -11.37 5.31 -0.68
C GLY A 242 -12.45 6.25 -0.13
N LEU A 243 -13.00 7.15 -0.96
CA LEU A 243 -14.09 8.03 -0.55
C LEU A 243 -15.37 7.24 -0.18
N CYS A 244 -15.65 6.12 -0.88
CA CYS A 244 -16.79 5.27 -0.56
C CYS A 244 -16.60 4.55 0.80
N ILE A 245 -15.39 4.09 1.12
CA ILE A 245 -15.09 3.51 2.44
C ILE A 245 -15.22 4.57 3.52
N LEU A 246 -14.73 5.80 3.31
CA LEU A 246 -14.93 6.91 4.24
C LEU A 246 -16.41 7.22 4.50
N ASP A 247 -17.25 7.27 3.44
CA ASP A 247 -18.71 7.43 3.59
C ASP A 247 -19.31 6.37 4.55
N LYS A 248 -18.81 5.12 4.48
CA LYS A 248 -19.28 4.02 5.32
C LYS A 248 -18.73 4.08 6.74
N LEU A 249 -17.48 4.48 6.92
CA LEU A 249 -16.87 4.65 8.26
C LEU A 249 -17.56 5.79 9.02
N GLU A 250 -17.86 6.90 8.35
CA GLU A 250 -18.62 8.02 8.94
C GLU A 250 -20.04 7.60 9.33
N ALA A 251 -20.65 6.67 8.59
CA ALA A 251 -21.93 6.05 8.91
C ALA A 251 -21.82 4.96 10.02
N GLN A 252 -20.66 4.88 10.71
CA GLN A 252 -20.40 3.96 11.82
C GLN A 252 -20.55 2.46 11.46
N GLN A 253 -20.30 2.09 10.23
CA GLN A 253 -20.24 0.67 9.85
C GLN A 253 -18.95 0.04 10.41
N SER A 254 -19.09 -1.10 11.07
CA SER A 254 -17.95 -1.88 11.52
C SER A 254 -17.23 -2.51 10.31
N ARG A 255 -15.94 -2.24 10.14
CA ARG A 255 -15.08 -2.78 9.09
C ARG A 255 -15.75 -2.80 7.70
N PRO A 256 -16.09 -1.63 7.14
CA PRO A 256 -16.83 -1.56 5.88
C PRO A 256 -15.99 -2.09 4.72
N ARG A 257 -16.67 -2.78 3.78
CA ARG A 257 -16.06 -3.27 2.53
C ARG A 257 -16.87 -2.74 1.34
N LEU A 258 -16.22 -2.69 0.17
CA LEU A 258 -16.91 -2.38 -1.08
C LEU A 258 -17.80 -3.56 -1.50
N GLY A 259 -19.09 -3.29 -1.71
CA GLY A 259 -20.07 -4.26 -2.16
C GLY A 259 -20.52 -3.99 -3.61
N ARG A 260 -21.32 -4.89 -4.20
CA ARG A 260 -21.77 -4.76 -5.60
C ARG A 260 -22.46 -3.43 -5.92
N GLN A 261 -23.19 -2.83 -4.99
CA GLN A 261 -23.87 -1.55 -5.17
C GLN A 261 -22.86 -0.38 -5.24
N ASP A 262 -21.72 -0.50 -4.54
CA ASP A 262 -20.70 0.53 -4.54
C ASP A 262 -19.99 0.62 -5.90
N PHE A 263 -19.80 -0.49 -6.59
CA PHE A 263 -19.13 -0.50 -7.89
C PHE A 263 -19.86 0.31 -8.94
N ALA A 264 -21.19 0.27 -9.01
CA ALA A 264 -21.97 1.11 -9.92
C ALA A 264 -21.80 2.61 -9.60
N ARG A 265 -21.80 2.96 -8.29
CA ARG A 265 -21.59 4.33 -7.80
C ARG A 265 -20.16 4.80 -8.10
N ILE A 266 -19.15 3.97 -7.86
CA ILE A 266 -17.75 4.26 -8.14
C ILE A 266 -17.55 4.47 -9.65
N ALA A 267 -18.03 3.56 -10.49
CA ALA A 267 -17.92 3.66 -11.94
C ALA A 267 -18.52 4.98 -12.48
N TRP A 268 -19.71 5.35 -12.00
CA TRP A 268 -20.35 6.60 -12.37
C TRP A 268 -19.56 7.84 -11.91
N ARG A 269 -19.02 7.83 -10.68
CA ARG A 269 -18.17 8.90 -10.16
C ARG A 269 -16.84 9.01 -10.91
N CYS A 270 -16.21 7.87 -11.27
CA CYS A 270 -14.98 7.85 -12.08
C CYS A 270 -15.18 8.48 -13.45
N TRP A 271 -16.35 8.26 -14.07
CA TRP A 271 -16.67 8.86 -15.39
C TRP A 271 -16.81 10.38 -15.32
N ARG A 272 -17.23 10.93 -14.18
CA ARG A 272 -17.42 12.38 -13.95
C ARG A 272 -16.17 13.08 -13.42
N MET A 273 -15.12 12.37 -13.07
CA MET A 273 -13.85 12.86 -12.56
C MET A 273 -12.88 13.18 -13.72
#